data_632c3d18f607ad4aff235be53538d58c
#
_entry.id   632c3d18f607ad4aff235be53538d58c
#
_cell.length_a   1.000
_cell.length_b   1.000
_cell.length_c   1.000
_cell.angle_alpha   90.00
_cell.angle_beta   90.00
_cell.angle_gamma   90.00
#
_symmetry.space_group_name_H-M   'P 1'
#
loop_
_entity.id
_entity.type
_entity.pdbx_description
1 polymer ?
#
loop_
_entity_poly.entity_id
_entity_poly.type
_entity_poly.pdbx_seq_one_letter_code
_entity_poly.pdbx_strand_id
1 'polypeptide(L)'
;PEILSPPQLLWVNLVTDGLPATALGFNKPDSDIMRKPPRSSNEGIVDGWLFVRYMIIGAYVGMATSLGFLWWFMSYEEGPQLSWAQLRAFQHCGEGANPACSVFDTRRPSTMAMSVLVVVEMFNALNALSEDCSLLSLPPTTNPWLLGAICLSMLLHVIILYVPPLAVMFSVEALTRREWLAILVFSFPVILVDEALKYVSREFRPTVNVPNLQDFRLLNQAKVLLHAVVTRAFWFVRILGGGGKRRGSSRSSTDAARDDETSGLL
;
A
#
# COMPACT_ATOMS: atom_id res chain seq x y z
N PRO A 1 15.58 0.99 -10.73
CA PRO A 1 14.35 1.77 -10.87
C PRO A 1 13.99 2.45 -9.57
N GLU A 2 13.57 3.72 -9.64
CA GLU A 2 13.10 4.48 -8.47
C GLU A 2 11.62 4.17 -8.23
N ILE A 3 11.24 3.98 -6.96
CA ILE A 3 9.84 3.72 -6.62
C ILE A 3 9.01 4.99 -6.82
N LEU A 4 9.54 6.14 -6.41
CA LEU A 4 8.92 7.45 -6.54
C LEU A 4 9.97 8.48 -6.98
N SER A 5 9.63 9.30 -7.94
CA SER A 5 10.49 10.41 -8.38
C SER A 5 10.30 11.64 -7.48
N PRO A 6 11.30 12.56 -7.39
CA PRO A 6 11.20 13.76 -6.55
C PRO A 6 9.96 14.63 -6.85
N PRO A 7 9.56 14.90 -8.12
CA PRO A 7 8.35 15.67 -8.40
C PRO A 7 7.06 14.95 -7.97
N GLN A 8 7.03 13.62 -8.00
CA GLN A 8 5.90 12.84 -7.49
C GLN A 8 5.75 12.99 -5.97
N LEU A 9 6.85 12.92 -5.21
CA LEU A 9 6.85 13.14 -3.76
C LEU A 9 6.41 14.56 -3.40
N LEU A 10 6.88 15.56 -4.15
CA LEU A 10 6.44 16.95 -3.95
C LEU A 10 4.93 17.09 -4.19
N TRP A 11 4.40 16.44 -5.23
CA TRP A 11 2.97 16.45 -5.53
C TRP A 11 2.15 15.84 -4.40
N VAL A 12 2.54 14.66 -3.91
CA VAL A 12 1.84 13.98 -2.81
C VAL A 12 1.82 14.87 -1.57
N ASN A 13 2.97 15.37 -1.13
CA ASN A 13 3.07 16.16 0.10
C ASN A 13 2.33 17.51 0.01
N LEU A 14 2.33 18.16 -1.14
CA LEU A 14 1.76 19.50 -1.27
C LEU A 14 0.24 19.45 -1.55
N VAL A 15 -0.19 18.61 -2.48
CA VAL A 15 -1.57 18.62 -2.97
C VAL A 15 -2.41 17.55 -2.28
N THR A 16 -1.92 16.32 -2.23
CA THR A 16 -2.70 15.21 -1.68
C THR A 16 -2.82 15.26 -0.16
N ASP A 17 -1.79 15.66 0.54
CA ASP A 17 -1.84 15.76 2.00
C ASP A 17 -2.38 17.12 2.47
N GLY A 18 -2.03 18.21 1.81
CA GLY A 18 -2.37 19.57 2.23
C GLY A 18 -3.87 19.86 2.21
N LEU A 19 -4.58 19.40 1.19
CA LEU A 19 -6.02 19.66 1.05
C LEU A 19 -6.85 18.91 2.13
N PRO A 20 -6.70 17.60 2.33
CA PRO A 20 -7.41 16.89 3.38
C PRO A 20 -7.01 17.34 4.79
N ALA A 21 -5.73 17.66 5.05
CA ALA A 21 -5.28 18.16 6.34
C ALA A 21 -5.97 19.48 6.70
N THR A 22 -6.08 20.41 5.74
CA THR A 22 -6.81 21.67 5.93
C THR A 22 -8.29 21.42 6.18
N ALA A 23 -8.90 20.48 5.46
CA ALA A 23 -10.31 20.14 5.59
C ALA A 23 -10.65 19.47 6.94
N LEU A 24 -9.72 18.69 7.51
CA LEU A 24 -9.83 18.13 8.85
C LEU A 24 -9.91 19.21 9.94
N GLY A 25 -9.33 20.39 9.72
CA GLY A 25 -9.44 21.55 10.62
C GLY A 25 -10.89 22.05 10.79
N PHE A 26 -11.80 21.71 9.88
CA PHE A 26 -13.25 22.02 9.97
C PHE A 26 -14.06 20.87 10.55
N ASN A 27 -13.42 19.88 11.15
CA ASN A 27 -14.12 18.75 11.75
C ASN A 27 -14.94 19.20 12.97
N LYS A 28 -16.13 18.58 13.12
CA LYS A 28 -16.96 18.84 14.29
C LYS A 28 -16.35 18.18 15.53
N PRO A 29 -16.51 18.79 16.73
CA PRO A 29 -16.04 18.17 17.95
C PRO A 29 -16.77 16.85 18.22
N ASP A 30 -16.07 15.87 18.79
CA ASP A 30 -16.65 14.60 19.20
C ASP A 30 -17.73 14.81 20.27
N SER A 31 -18.81 14.02 20.22
CA SER A 31 -19.95 14.12 21.14
C SER A 31 -19.59 13.93 22.62
N ASP A 32 -18.47 13.25 22.88
CA ASP A 32 -18.00 12.91 24.22
C ASP A 32 -16.99 13.91 24.82
N ILE A 33 -16.61 14.96 24.07
CA ILE A 33 -15.55 15.88 24.48
C ILE A 33 -15.86 16.58 25.82
N MET A 34 -17.13 16.89 26.07
CA MET A 34 -17.57 17.54 27.32
C MET A 34 -17.66 16.58 28.50
N ARG A 35 -17.59 15.28 28.29
CA ARG A 35 -17.59 14.25 29.32
C ARG A 35 -16.19 13.81 29.74
N LYS A 36 -15.19 14.10 28.92
CA LYS A 36 -13.80 13.79 29.22
C LYS A 36 -13.24 14.80 30.23
N PRO A 37 -12.41 14.36 31.19
CA PRO A 37 -11.73 15.27 32.10
C PRO A 37 -10.80 16.21 31.37
N PRO A 38 -10.48 17.39 31.92
CA PRO A 38 -9.52 18.31 31.34
C PRO A 38 -8.15 17.62 31.14
N ARG A 39 -7.50 17.91 30.04
CA ARG A 39 -6.16 17.38 29.73
C ARG A 39 -5.15 17.94 30.73
N SER A 40 -4.24 17.07 31.18
CA SER A 40 -3.14 17.48 32.07
C SER A 40 -2.15 18.37 31.30
N SER A 41 -1.65 19.43 31.94
CA SER A 41 -0.63 20.34 31.35
C SER A 41 0.71 19.64 31.05
N ASN A 42 0.98 18.52 31.70
CA ASN A 42 2.22 17.75 31.52
C ASN A 42 2.09 16.64 30.46
N GLU A 43 0.91 16.47 29.89
CA GLU A 43 0.66 15.45 28.87
C GLU A 43 1.13 15.91 27.50
N GLY A 44 1.99 15.12 26.85
CA GLY A 44 2.48 15.41 25.50
C GLY A 44 1.37 15.41 24.44
N ILE A 45 1.54 16.14 23.34
CA ILE A 45 0.58 16.18 22.22
C ILE A 45 0.45 14.80 21.59
N VAL A 46 1.56 14.07 21.46
CA VAL A 46 1.60 12.70 20.95
C VAL A 46 1.72 11.76 22.15
N ASP A 47 0.67 11.01 22.41
CA ASP A 47 0.64 9.93 23.37
C ASP A 47 1.38 8.68 22.83
N GLY A 48 1.85 7.80 23.72
CA GLY A 48 2.53 6.58 23.36
C GLY A 48 1.70 5.65 22.48
N TRP A 49 0.38 5.58 22.73
CA TRP A 49 -0.56 4.84 21.89
C TRP A 49 -0.66 5.44 20.48
N LEU A 50 -0.80 6.74 20.39
CA LEU A 50 -0.89 7.47 19.13
C LEU A 50 0.39 7.27 18.28
N PHE A 51 1.55 7.29 18.95
CA PHE A 51 2.83 6.98 18.29
C PHE A 51 2.87 5.58 17.68
N VAL A 52 2.45 4.55 18.44
CA VAL A 52 2.36 3.16 17.95
C VAL A 52 1.40 3.06 16.77
N ARG A 53 0.24 3.72 16.84
CA ARG A 53 -0.73 3.77 15.74
C ARG A 53 -0.12 4.36 14.48
N TYR A 54 0.56 5.50 14.57
CA TYR A 54 1.23 6.11 13.43
C TYR A 54 2.31 5.22 12.83
N MET A 55 3.09 4.53 13.67
CA MET A 55 4.11 3.59 13.18
C MET A 55 3.50 2.41 12.43
N ILE A 56 2.38 1.85 12.90
CA ILE A 56 1.70 0.73 12.23
C ILE A 56 1.10 1.18 10.89
N ILE A 57 0.39 2.31 10.88
CA ILE A 57 -0.21 2.86 9.66
C ILE A 57 0.89 3.25 8.65
N GLY A 58 1.94 3.94 9.09
CA GLY A 58 3.05 4.33 8.22
C GLY A 58 3.80 3.13 7.63
N ALA A 59 4.02 2.08 8.43
CA ALA A 59 4.59 0.82 7.93
C ALA A 59 3.68 0.16 6.88
N TYR A 60 2.36 0.19 7.09
CA TYR A 60 1.39 -0.30 6.11
C TYR A 60 1.46 0.49 4.81
N VAL A 61 1.45 1.83 4.86
CA VAL A 61 1.54 2.72 3.70
C VAL A 61 2.79 2.42 2.89
N GLY A 62 3.95 2.34 3.54
CA GLY A 62 5.22 2.01 2.89
C GLY A 62 5.22 0.61 2.25
N MET A 63 4.64 -0.39 2.92
CA MET A 63 4.49 -1.74 2.35
C MET A 63 3.54 -1.76 1.17
N ALA A 64 2.37 -1.13 1.26
CA ALA A 64 1.38 -1.10 0.19
C ALA A 64 1.95 -0.44 -1.07
N THR A 65 2.63 0.70 -0.91
CA THR A 65 3.31 1.43 -2.00
C THR A 65 4.37 0.56 -2.67
N SER A 66 5.23 -0.08 -1.87
CA SER A 66 6.28 -0.97 -2.39
C SER A 66 5.71 -2.22 -3.06
N LEU A 67 4.65 -2.81 -2.49
CA LEU A 67 3.98 -3.97 -3.09
C LEU A 67 3.27 -3.61 -4.39
N GLY A 68 2.69 -2.42 -4.52
CA GLY A 68 2.11 -1.92 -5.76
C GLY A 68 3.16 -1.83 -6.88
N PHE A 69 4.34 -1.30 -6.56
CA PHE A 69 5.48 -1.26 -7.47
C PHE A 69 5.94 -2.67 -7.89
N LEU A 70 6.13 -3.58 -6.92
CA LEU A 70 6.57 -4.95 -7.17
C LEU A 70 5.55 -5.76 -7.96
N TRP A 71 4.26 -5.57 -7.67
CA TRP A 71 3.17 -6.26 -8.35
C TRP A 71 3.19 -6.02 -9.86
N TRP A 72 3.48 -4.79 -10.29
CA TRP A 72 3.57 -4.46 -11.70
C TRP A 72 4.68 -5.24 -12.42
N PHE A 73 5.84 -5.41 -11.77
CA PHE A 73 6.95 -6.17 -12.35
C PHE A 73 6.75 -7.68 -12.32
N MET A 74 6.10 -8.21 -11.28
CA MET A 74 6.08 -9.65 -11.02
C MET A 74 4.79 -10.34 -11.44
N SER A 75 3.64 -9.66 -11.32
CA SER A 75 2.32 -10.31 -11.42
C SER A 75 1.41 -9.72 -12.49
N TYR A 76 1.73 -8.53 -13.01
CA TYR A 76 0.90 -7.91 -14.03
C TYR A 76 1.05 -8.63 -15.37
N GLU A 77 -0.08 -9.01 -16.03
CA GLU A 77 -0.09 -9.80 -17.26
C GLU A 77 0.56 -9.08 -18.45
N GLU A 78 0.41 -7.76 -18.54
CA GLU A 78 1.01 -6.91 -19.58
C GLU A 78 2.39 -6.38 -19.16
N GLY A 79 2.85 -6.71 -17.95
CA GLY A 79 4.16 -6.39 -17.44
C GLY A 79 5.22 -7.42 -17.83
N PRO A 80 6.48 -7.18 -17.44
CA PRO A 80 7.61 -8.04 -17.79
C PRO A 80 7.62 -9.38 -17.08
N GLN A 81 6.77 -9.59 -16.07
CA GLN A 81 6.63 -10.82 -15.27
C GLN A 81 7.98 -11.36 -14.76
N LEU A 82 8.80 -10.47 -14.21
CA LEU A 82 10.12 -10.81 -13.70
C LEU A 82 10.05 -11.68 -12.45
N SER A 83 10.98 -12.63 -12.34
CA SER A 83 11.22 -13.33 -11.07
C SER A 83 11.91 -12.42 -10.06
N TRP A 84 11.79 -12.75 -8.76
CA TRP A 84 12.46 -12.01 -7.69
C TRP A 84 13.99 -11.93 -7.89
N ALA A 85 14.60 -13.01 -8.39
CA ALA A 85 16.03 -13.05 -8.68
C ALA A 85 16.43 -12.07 -9.80
N GLN A 86 15.64 -11.99 -10.85
CA GLN A 86 15.86 -11.07 -11.96
C GLN A 86 15.65 -9.60 -11.52
N LEU A 87 14.65 -9.34 -10.68
CA LEU A 87 14.40 -8.00 -10.15
C LEU A 87 15.57 -7.53 -9.27
N ARG A 88 16.15 -8.41 -8.44
CA ARG A 88 17.35 -8.09 -7.63
C ARG A 88 18.61 -7.89 -8.46
N ALA A 89 18.69 -8.51 -9.64
CA ALA A 89 19.83 -8.40 -10.54
C ALA A 89 19.81 -7.13 -11.40
N PHE A 90 18.89 -6.17 -11.17
CA PHE A 90 18.76 -4.97 -12.00
C PHE A 90 20.06 -4.14 -12.08
N GLN A 91 20.92 -4.17 -11.05
CA GLN A 91 22.21 -3.47 -11.06
C GLN A 91 23.23 -4.08 -12.01
N HIS A 92 23.01 -5.31 -12.44
CA HIS A 92 23.89 -6.06 -13.35
C HIS A 92 23.23 -6.26 -14.72
N CYS A 93 22.16 -5.52 -15.03
CA CYS A 93 21.56 -5.56 -16.34
C CYS A 93 22.54 -5.00 -17.38
N GLY A 94 22.59 -5.57 -18.58
CA GLY A 94 23.45 -5.16 -19.69
C GLY A 94 22.78 -5.41 -21.03
N GLU A 95 23.37 -4.89 -22.12
CA GLU A 95 22.94 -5.24 -23.47
C GLU A 95 23.17 -6.76 -23.70
N GLY A 96 22.05 -7.48 -23.93
CA GLY A 96 22.09 -8.94 -24.08
C GLY A 96 21.86 -9.74 -22.78
N ALA A 97 21.76 -9.07 -21.63
CA ALA A 97 21.35 -9.73 -20.38
C ALA A 97 19.83 -9.96 -20.33
N ASN A 98 19.42 -10.97 -19.61
CA ASN A 98 18.00 -11.23 -19.35
C ASN A 98 17.70 -11.03 -17.84
N PRO A 99 16.97 -9.97 -17.43
CA PRO A 99 16.22 -9.01 -18.26
C PRO A 99 17.09 -7.87 -18.85
N ALA A 100 16.65 -7.32 -19.99
CA ALA A 100 17.27 -6.15 -20.58
C ALA A 100 17.02 -4.90 -19.69
N CYS A 101 17.98 -3.96 -19.65
CA CYS A 101 17.86 -2.73 -18.84
C CYS A 101 16.64 -1.89 -19.22
N SER A 102 16.23 -1.88 -20.49
CA SER A 102 15.08 -1.13 -21.00
C SER A 102 13.75 -1.47 -20.29
N VAL A 103 13.65 -2.66 -19.69
CA VAL A 103 12.47 -3.07 -18.91
C VAL A 103 12.31 -2.22 -17.65
N PHE A 104 13.41 -1.71 -17.11
CA PHE A 104 13.41 -0.89 -15.89
C PHE A 104 13.25 0.62 -16.15
N ASP A 105 13.28 1.05 -17.42
CA ASP A 105 13.14 2.45 -17.82
C ASP A 105 11.66 2.91 -17.91
N THR A 106 10.73 1.97 -17.74
CA THR A 106 9.29 2.29 -17.78
C THR A 106 8.85 3.09 -16.56
N ARG A 107 7.98 4.08 -16.79
CA ARG A 107 7.43 4.95 -15.71
C ARG A 107 6.21 4.34 -15.01
N ARG A 108 5.59 3.32 -15.60
CA ARG A 108 4.36 2.70 -15.09
C ARG A 108 4.46 2.18 -13.65
N PRO A 109 5.52 1.44 -13.24
CA PRO A 109 5.62 0.95 -11.88
C PRO A 109 5.68 2.08 -10.84
N SER A 110 6.40 3.17 -11.16
CA SER A 110 6.46 4.36 -10.31
C SER A 110 5.10 5.07 -10.24
N THR A 111 4.39 5.16 -11.36
CA THR A 111 3.02 5.71 -11.41
C THR A 111 2.06 4.86 -10.57
N MET A 112 2.20 3.53 -10.64
CA MET A 112 1.43 2.59 -9.83
C MET A 112 1.67 2.83 -8.34
N ALA A 113 2.94 2.91 -7.92
CA ALA A 113 3.33 3.17 -6.55
C ALA A 113 2.79 4.52 -6.04
N MET A 114 2.94 5.59 -6.83
CA MET A 114 2.40 6.92 -6.53
C MET A 114 0.88 6.87 -6.35
N SER A 115 0.17 6.18 -7.24
CA SER A 115 -1.29 6.10 -7.18
C SER A 115 -1.77 5.28 -5.98
N VAL A 116 -1.07 4.19 -5.60
CA VAL A 116 -1.34 3.46 -4.36
C VAL A 116 -1.16 4.39 -3.16
N LEU A 117 -0.05 5.14 -3.11
CA LEU A 117 0.22 6.08 -2.02
C LEU A 117 -0.91 7.12 -1.90
N VAL A 118 -1.29 7.78 -3.00
CA VAL A 118 -2.35 8.78 -3.00
C VAL A 118 -3.69 8.20 -2.51
N VAL A 119 -4.10 7.03 -3.00
CA VAL A 119 -5.38 6.43 -2.61
C VAL A 119 -5.35 5.96 -1.15
N VAL A 120 -4.23 5.41 -0.66
CA VAL A 120 -4.07 5.06 0.76
C VAL A 120 -4.18 6.29 1.64
N GLU A 121 -3.56 7.42 1.26
CA GLU A 121 -3.65 8.68 2.02
C GLU A 121 -5.09 9.23 2.03
N MET A 122 -5.84 9.11 0.93
CA MET A 122 -7.26 9.50 0.92
C MET A 122 -8.09 8.65 1.89
N PHE A 123 -7.85 7.34 1.94
CA PHE A 123 -8.51 6.48 2.93
C PHE A 123 -8.04 6.78 4.35
N ASN A 124 -6.78 7.09 4.54
CA ASN A 124 -6.24 7.48 5.83
C ASN A 124 -6.81 8.81 6.32
N ALA A 125 -7.05 9.76 5.42
CA ALA A 125 -7.75 11.02 5.73
C ALA A 125 -9.19 10.77 6.20
N LEU A 126 -9.90 9.78 5.63
CA LEU A 126 -11.21 9.36 6.14
C LEU A 126 -11.11 8.73 7.53
N ASN A 127 -10.08 7.92 7.77
CA ASN A 127 -9.83 7.31 9.07
C ASN A 127 -9.53 8.36 10.16
N ALA A 128 -8.89 9.47 9.78
CA ALA A 128 -8.57 10.57 10.68
C ALA A 128 -9.76 11.44 11.09
N LEU A 129 -10.96 11.18 10.53
CA LEU A 129 -12.19 11.91 10.90
C LEU A 129 -12.52 11.80 12.38
N SER A 130 -12.26 10.65 12.98
CA SER A 130 -12.34 10.44 14.43
C SER A 130 -11.19 9.56 14.91
N GLU A 131 -10.69 9.88 16.10
CA GLU A 131 -9.60 9.13 16.74
C GLU A 131 -10.09 7.82 17.37
N ASP A 132 -11.26 7.87 18.01
CA ASP A 132 -11.81 6.76 18.81
C ASP A 132 -13.07 6.13 18.19
N CYS A 133 -13.82 6.87 17.35
CA CYS A 133 -15.06 6.37 16.76
C CYS A 133 -14.80 5.64 15.44
N SER A 134 -15.54 4.53 15.24
CA SER A 134 -15.53 3.81 13.96
C SER A 134 -16.13 4.66 12.83
N LEU A 135 -15.62 4.49 11.61
CA LEU A 135 -16.21 5.09 10.41
C LEU A 135 -17.68 4.69 10.18
N LEU A 136 -18.10 3.55 10.74
CA LEU A 136 -19.50 3.12 10.67
C LEU A 136 -20.41 3.93 11.59
N SER A 137 -19.91 4.39 12.74
CA SER A 137 -20.67 5.20 13.70
C SER A 137 -20.58 6.70 13.38
N LEU A 138 -19.49 7.15 12.80
CA LEU A 138 -19.31 8.53 12.36
C LEU A 138 -19.11 8.56 10.82
N PRO A 139 -20.20 8.67 10.04
CA PRO A 139 -20.09 8.59 8.59
C PRO A 139 -19.30 9.78 8.02
N PRO A 140 -18.58 9.58 6.89
CA PRO A 140 -17.78 10.62 6.24
C PRO A 140 -18.56 11.89 5.86
N THR A 141 -19.88 11.78 5.73
CA THR A 141 -20.78 12.91 5.45
C THR A 141 -20.83 13.94 6.58
N THR A 142 -20.31 13.63 7.76
CA THR A 142 -20.24 14.56 8.90
C THR A 142 -19.35 15.76 8.60
N ASN A 143 -18.29 15.57 7.81
CA ASN A 143 -17.42 16.65 7.34
C ASN A 143 -17.45 16.74 5.80
N PRO A 144 -18.34 17.57 5.22
CA PRO A 144 -18.43 17.73 3.78
C PRO A 144 -17.18 18.37 3.16
N TRP A 145 -16.44 19.18 3.93
CA TRP A 145 -15.20 19.79 3.46
C TRP A 145 -14.12 18.75 3.21
N LEU A 146 -14.03 17.71 4.06
CA LEU A 146 -13.12 16.60 3.87
C LEU A 146 -13.47 15.80 2.62
N LEU A 147 -14.75 15.48 2.39
CA LEU A 147 -15.18 14.81 1.17
C LEU A 147 -14.86 15.63 -0.07
N GLY A 148 -15.12 16.96 -0.03
CA GLY A 148 -14.77 17.88 -1.11
C GLY A 148 -13.26 17.90 -1.38
N ALA A 149 -12.43 17.93 -0.34
CA ALA A 149 -10.97 17.88 -0.47
C ALA A 149 -10.48 16.57 -1.08
N ILE A 150 -11.01 15.43 -0.65
CA ILE A 150 -10.68 14.11 -1.21
C ILE A 150 -11.07 14.04 -2.68
N CYS A 151 -12.28 14.45 -3.03
CA CYS A 151 -12.73 14.47 -4.42
C CYS A 151 -11.85 15.38 -5.29
N LEU A 152 -11.48 16.55 -4.78
CA LEU A 152 -10.61 17.49 -5.48
C LEU A 152 -9.20 16.91 -5.66
N SER A 153 -8.60 16.33 -4.62
CA SER A 153 -7.28 15.68 -4.67
C SER A 153 -7.27 14.54 -5.69
N MET A 154 -8.29 13.68 -5.68
CA MET A 154 -8.43 12.59 -6.65
C MET A 154 -8.64 13.10 -8.08
N LEU A 155 -9.42 14.15 -8.27
CA LEU A 155 -9.61 14.78 -9.58
C LEU A 155 -8.29 15.32 -10.11
N LEU A 156 -7.54 16.05 -9.28
CA LEU A 156 -6.23 16.58 -9.67
C LEU A 156 -5.24 15.45 -9.97
N HIS A 157 -5.26 14.36 -9.19
CA HIS A 157 -4.43 13.18 -9.44
C HIS A 157 -4.76 12.54 -10.80
N VAL A 158 -6.04 12.38 -11.13
CA VAL A 158 -6.46 11.88 -12.45
C VAL A 158 -6.02 12.83 -13.57
N ILE A 159 -6.12 14.14 -13.36
CA ILE A 159 -5.70 15.13 -14.36
C ILE A 159 -4.21 14.97 -14.70
N ILE A 160 -3.32 14.85 -13.71
CA ILE A 160 -1.88 14.67 -13.99
C ILE A 160 -1.56 13.35 -14.69
N LEU A 161 -2.33 12.30 -14.47
CA LEU A 161 -2.13 11.01 -15.13
C LEU A 161 -2.53 11.03 -16.61
N TYR A 162 -3.59 11.77 -16.96
CA TYR A 162 -4.20 11.69 -18.29
C TYR A 162 -3.96 12.92 -19.18
N VAL A 163 -3.45 14.03 -18.62
CA VAL A 163 -3.09 15.23 -19.40
C VAL A 163 -1.62 15.15 -19.80
N PRO A 164 -1.29 14.98 -21.11
CA PRO A 164 0.06 14.66 -21.57
C PRO A 164 1.17 15.59 -21.08
N PRO A 165 1.03 16.94 -21.11
CA PRO A 165 2.10 17.83 -20.64
C PRO A 165 2.38 17.68 -19.15
N LEU A 166 1.35 17.42 -18.34
CA LEU A 166 1.49 17.18 -16.90
C LEU A 166 2.10 15.81 -16.63
N ALA A 167 1.67 14.77 -17.36
CA ALA A 167 2.21 13.43 -17.25
C ALA A 167 3.72 13.38 -17.52
N VAL A 168 4.19 14.15 -18.50
CA VAL A 168 5.64 14.26 -18.78
C VAL A 168 6.35 14.98 -17.65
N MET A 169 5.79 16.08 -17.13
CA MET A 169 6.39 16.87 -16.05
C MET A 169 6.55 16.07 -14.75
N PHE A 170 5.54 15.27 -14.40
CA PHE A 170 5.56 14.42 -13.20
C PHE A 170 6.15 13.03 -13.45
N SER A 171 6.60 12.73 -14.68
CA SER A 171 7.14 11.43 -15.07
C SER A 171 6.18 10.27 -14.75
N VAL A 172 4.89 10.45 -15.07
CA VAL A 172 3.82 9.47 -14.88
C VAL A 172 3.26 9.00 -16.22
N GLU A 173 2.55 7.88 -16.20
CA GLU A 173 1.84 7.32 -17.36
C GLU A 173 0.38 6.99 -17.01
N ALA A 174 -0.48 7.01 -18.04
CA ALA A 174 -1.88 6.65 -17.86
C ALA A 174 -2.04 5.19 -17.43
N LEU A 175 -2.86 4.97 -16.41
CA LEU A 175 -3.12 3.65 -15.84
C LEU A 175 -4.33 2.98 -16.50
N THR A 176 -4.25 1.66 -16.62
CA THR A 176 -5.34 0.82 -17.12
C THR A 176 -6.38 0.53 -16.04
N ARG A 177 -7.57 0.03 -16.43
CA ARG A 177 -8.61 -0.36 -15.47
C ARG A 177 -8.16 -1.44 -14.50
N ARG A 178 -7.31 -2.39 -14.94
CA ARG A 178 -6.78 -3.47 -14.08
C ARG A 178 -5.81 -2.92 -13.03
N GLU A 179 -4.98 -1.96 -13.43
CA GLU A 179 -4.06 -1.29 -12.51
C GLU A 179 -4.84 -0.49 -11.44
N TRP A 180 -5.92 0.22 -11.82
CA TRP A 180 -6.80 0.90 -10.87
C TRP A 180 -7.47 -0.07 -9.88
N LEU A 181 -7.91 -1.23 -10.32
CA LEU A 181 -8.44 -2.26 -9.42
C LEU A 181 -7.38 -2.76 -8.44
N ALA A 182 -6.16 -2.99 -8.91
CA ALA A 182 -5.05 -3.38 -8.04
C ALA A 182 -4.73 -2.29 -7.01
N ILE A 183 -4.72 -1.00 -7.41
CA ILE A 183 -4.54 0.13 -6.50
C ILE A 183 -5.59 0.10 -5.39
N LEU A 184 -6.86 -0.08 -5.72
CA LEU A 184 -7.93 -0.16 -4.73
C LEU A 184 -7.75 -1.36 -3.77
N VAL A 185 -7.32 -2.52 -4.29
CA VAL A 185 -7.06 -3.71 -3.48
C VAL A 185 -5.91 -3.50 -2.50
N PHE A 186 -4.82 -2.82 -2.92
CA PHE A 186 -3.70 -2.50 -2.04
C PHE A 186 -4.04 -1.41 -1.01
N SER A 187 -4.92 -0.48 -1.38
CA SER A 187 -5.23 0.68 -0.55
C SER A 187 -6.34 0.41 0.47
N PHE A 188 -7.37 -0.36 0.11
CA PHE A 188 -8.54 -0.60 0.94
C PHE A 188 -8.22 -1.18 2.34
N PRO A 189 -7.27 -2.12 2.52
CA PRO A 189 -6.98 -2.69 3.83
C PRO A 189 -6.51 -1.70 4.89
N VAL A 190 -6.07 -0.47 4.53
CA VAL A 190 -5.72 0.56 5.52
C VAL A 190 -6.92 0.92 6.41
N ILE A 191 -8.13 0.91 5.86
CA ILE A 191 -9.35 1.16 6.62
C ILE A 191 -9.54 0.06 7.68
N LEU A 192 -9.34 -1.21 7.30
CA LEU A 192 -9.47 -2.35 8.21
C LEU A 192 -8.41 -2.34 9.31
N VAL A 193 -7.18 -1.96 8.96
CA VAL A 193 -6.08 -1.81 9.93
C VAL A 193 -6.42 -0.72 10.95
N ASP A 194 -6.88 0.44 10.50
CA ASP A 194 -7.24 1.54 11.39
C ASP A 194 -8.46 1.21 12.26
N GLU A 195 -9.49 0.58 11.71
CA GLU A 195 -10.65 0.12 12.50
C GLU A 195 -10.24 -0.90 13.58
N ALA A 196 -9.31 -1.81 13.26
CA ALA A 196 -8.77 -2.75 14.24
C ALA A 196 -7.99 -2.01 15.34
N LEU A 197 -7.20 -1.00 15.00
CA LEU A 197 -6.47 -0.18 15.96
C LEU A 197 -7.42 0.65 16.85
N LYS A 198 -8.49 1.22 16.28
CA LYS A 198 -9.53 1.92 17.04
C LYS A 198 -10.27 0.98 17.99
N TYR A 199 -10.54 -0.25 17.56
CA TYR A 199 -11.15 -1.26 18.44
C TYR A 199 -10.23 -1.58 19.62
N VAL A 200 -8.95 -1.83 19.36
CA VAL A 200 -7.95 -2.06 20.40
C VAL A 200 -7.82 -0.86 21.34
N SER A 201 -7.82 0.37 20.82
CA SER A 201 -7.80 1.59 21.63
C SER A 201 -8.95 1.65 22.61
N ARG A 202 -10.18 1.37 22.16
CA ARG A 202 -11.38 1.43 23.00
C ARG A 202 -11.40 0.40 24.11
N GLU A 203 -10.94 -0.82 23.82
CA GLU A 203 -10.98 -1.93 24.77
C GLU A 203 -9.86 -1.82 25.81
N PHE A 204 -8.67 -1.34 25.42
CA PHE A 204 -7.46 -1.40 26.26
C PHE A 204 -6.99 -0.05 26.82
N ARG A 205 -7.45 1.09 26.29
CA ARG A 205 -7.04 2.41 26.77
C ARG A 205 -7.46 2.74 28.21
N PRO A 206 -8.60 2.23 28.76
CA PRO A 206 -8.95 2.47 30.17
C PRO A 206 -7.98 1.84 31.16
N THR A 207 -7.21 0.84 30.75
CA THR A 207 -6.34 0.06 31.64
C THR A 207 -4.85 0.35 31.45
N VAL A 208 -4.47 1.09 30.41
CA VAL A 208 -3.07 1.37 30.11
C VAL A 208 -2.70 2.79 30.59
N ASN A 209 -2.50 2.92 31.88
CA ASN A 209 -1.51 3.85 32.41
C ASN A 209 -0.15 3.31 31.91
N VAL A 210 0.37 3.88 30.81
CA VAL A 210 1.60 3.41 30.20
C VAL A 210 2.79 3.75 31.07
N PRO A 211 3.27 2.82 31.87
CA PRO A 211 4.66 2.79 32.22
C PRO A 211 5.25 1.46 31.76
N ASN A 212 6.15 1.50 30.92
CA ASN A 212 6.96 0.42 30.40
C ASN A 212 6.53 -0.20 29.07
N LEU A 213 7.44 -0.06 28.13
CA LEU A 213 7.60 -0.83 26.88
C LEU A 213 7.58 -2.38 27.08
N GLN A 214 7.14 -2.90 28.23
CA GLN A 214 7.15 -4.32 28.55
C GLN A 214 5.84 -5.06 28.30
N ASP A 215 4.72 -4.38 28.03
CA ASP A 215 3.48 -5.08 27.64
C ASP A 215 3.42 -5.36 26.13
N PHE A 216 4.34 -6.20 25.73
CA PHE A 216 4.51 -6.73 24.37
C PHE A 216 3.33 -7.60 23.88
N ARG A 217 2.33 -7.88 24.73
CA ARG A 217 1.15 -8.69 24.37
C ARG A 217 0.24 -8.00 23.35
N LEU A 218 0.09 -6.68 23.45
CA LEU A 218 -0.75 -5.90 22.53
C LEU A 218 -0.14 -5.82 21.13
N LEU A 219 1.18 -5.64 21.05
CA LEU A 219 1.92 -5.68 19.78
C LEU A 219 1.82 -7.05 19.11
N ASN A 220 1.71 -8.12 19.88
CA ASN A 220 1.59 -9.47 19.33
C ASN A 220 0.18 -9.73 18.78
N GLN A 221 -0.87 -9.20 19.39
CA GLN A 221 -2.24 -9.27 18.86
C GLN A 221 -2.41 -8.39 17.61
N ALA A 222 -1.86 -7.18 17.63
CA ALA A 222 -1.83 -6.32 16.44
C ALA A 222 -1.03 -6.94 15.28
N LYS A 223 0.08 -7.64 15.58
CA LYS A 223 0.84 -8.42 14.58
C LYS A 223 0.01 -9.55 13.96
N VAL A 224 -0.76 -10.28 14.75
CA VAL A 224 -1.60 -11.38 14.27
C VAL A 224 -2.72 -10.85 13.37
N LEU A 225 -3.38 -9.76 13.76
CA LEU A 225 -4.40 -9.11 12.95
C LEU A 225 -3.82 -8.52 11.66
N LEU A 226 -2.69 -7.82 11.75
CA LEU A 226 -1.99 -7.27 10.59
C LEU A 226 -1.53 -8.37 9.63
N HIS A 227 -0.98 -9.47 10.17
CA HIS A 227 -0.58 -10.64 9.37
C HIS A 227 -1.77 -11.30 8.67
N ALA A 228 -2.91 -11.43 9.35
CA ALA A 228 -4.14 -11.98 8.76
C ALA A 228 -4.70 -11.08 7.65
N VAL A 229 -4.67 -9.76 7.82
CA VAL A 229 -5.11 -8.79 6.81
C VAL A 229 -4.18 -8.78 5.60
N VAL A 230 -2.86 -8.72 5.84
CA VAL A 230 -1.85 -8.72 4.78
C VAL A 230 -1.87 -10.05 4.00
N THR A 231 -2.01 -11.19 4.69
CA THR A 231 -2.05 -12.51 4.02
C THR A 231 -3.31 -12.67 3.17
N ARG A 232 -4.46 -12.19 3.64
CA ARG A 232 -5.70 -12.20 2.86
C ARG A 232 -5.64 -11.25 1.67
N ALA A 233 -5.08 -10.05 1.83
CA ALA A 233 -4.87 -9.12 0.73
C ALA A 233 -3.91 -9.71 -0.32
N PHE A 234 -2.82 -10.36 0.10
CA PHE A 234 -1.86 -11.02 -0.79
C PHE A 234 -2.49 -12.21 -1.53
N TRP A 235 -3.36 -12.99 -0.87
CA TRP A 235 -4.11 -14.07 -1.49
C TRP A 235 -5.10 -13.56 -2.54
N PHE A 236 -5.79 -12.44 -2.26
CA PHE A 236 -6.73 -11.81 -3.17
C PHE A 236 -6.02 -11.23 -4.41
N VAL A 237 -4.84 -10.63 -4.21
CA VAL A 237 -3.97 -10.14 -5.30
C VAL A 237 -3.48 -11.28 -6.17
N ARG A 238 -3.16 -12.44 -5.59
CA ARG A 238 -2.76 -13.64 -6.32
C ARG A 238 -3.91 -14.22 -7.16
N ILE A 239 -5.15 -14.09 -6.70
CA ILE A 239 -6.35 -14.50 -7.47
C ILE A 239 -6.56 -13.54 -8.65
N LEU A 240 -6.42 -12.23 -8.44
CA LEU A 240 -6.57 -11.22 -9.49
C LEU A 240 -5.45 -11.27 -10.54
N GLY A 241 -4.23 -11.70 -10.14
CA GLY A 241 -3.07 -11.83 -11.03
C GLY A 241 -2.83 -13.26 -11.58
N GLY A 242 -3.58 -14.26 -11.13
CA GLY A 242 -3.26 -15.68 -11.33
C GLY A 242 -4.20 -16.47 -12.24
N GLY A 243 -4.82 -15.84 -13.23
CA GLY A 243 -5.61 -16.51 -14.28
C GLY A 243 -4.79 -17.12 -15.44
N GLY A 244 -3.47 -17.14 -15.34
CA GLY A 244 -2.58 -17.70 -16.37
C GLY A 244 -2.62 -19.24 -16.39
N LYS A 245 -3.37 -19.83 -17.34
CA LYS A 245 -3.32 -21.24 -17.73
C LYS A 245 -1.89 -21.70 -17.87
N ARG A 246 -1.45 -22.63 -17.03
CA ARG A 246 -0.35 -23.52 -17.34
C ARG A 246 -0.72 -24.29 -18.63
N ARG A 247 -0.25 -23.84 -19.79
CA ARG A 247 -0.20 -24.68 -20.98
C ARG A 247 0.74 -25.82 -20.68
N GLY A 248 0.16 -27.01 -20.54
CA GLY A 248 0.91 -28.25 -20.43
C GLY A 248 1.79 -28.42 -21.66
N SER A 249 3.08 -28.45 -21.46
CA SER A 249 4.05 -28.99 -22.39
C SER A 249 3.83 -30.49 -22.39
N SER A 250 3.12 -30.98 -23.41
CA SER A 250 3.10 -32.40 -23.76
C SER A 250 4.52 -32.80 -24.16
N ARG A 251 5.18 -33.52 -23.29
CA ARG A 251 6.36 -34.31 -23.67
C ARG A 251 5.87 -35.47 -24.52
N SER A 252 6.15 -35.38 -25.82
CA SER A 252 6.16 -36.50 -26.73
C SER A 252 7.23 -37.47 -26.28
N SER A 253 6.80 -38.67 -25.87
CA SER A 253 7.62 -39.85 -25.75
C SER A 253 7.69 -40.48 -27.14
N THR A 254 8.85 -40.60 -27.69
CA THR A 254 9.17 -41.67 -28.69
C THR A 254 10.63 -42.04 -28.55
N ASP A 255 10.80 -43.27 -28.23
CA ASP A 255 11.66 -44.31 -28.76
C ASP A 255 13.17 -44.11 -28.52
N ALA A 256 13.66 -45.04 -27.92
CA ALA A 256 13.93 -46.46 -28.12
C ALA A 256 15.42 -46.71 -28.07
N ALA A 257 15.71 -47.56 -27.17
CA ALA A 257 16.51 -48.76 -27.31
C ALA A 257 17.97 -48.64 -27.80
N ARG A 258 18.76 -49.28 -27.03
CA ARG A 258 19.79 -50.23 -27.42
C ARG A 258 21.24 -49.87 -27.20
N ASP A 259 21.74 -50.76 -26.50
CA ASP A 259 22.99 -51.52 -26.56
C ASP A 259 24.25 -50.82 -25.98
N ASP A 260 24.68 -51.42 -24.98
CA ASP A 260 25.62 -52.51 -24.80
C ASP A 260 27.06 -52.06 -24.49
N GLU A 261 27.48 -52.62 -23.43
CA GLU A 261 28.80 -53.28 -23.17
C GLU A 261 30.12 -52.46 -23.14
N THR A 262 30.72 -52.76 -22.11
CA THR A 262 32.14 -53.17 -21.91
C THR A 262 33.12 -52.14 -21.39
N SER A 263 33.52 -52.53 -20.21
CA SER A 263 34.90 -52.70 -19.71
C SER A 263 35.86 -51.52 -19.81
N GLY A 264 36.39 -51.20 -18.65
CA GLY A 264 37.61 -51.71 -18.22
C GLY A 264 38.64 -50.65 -17.95
N LEU A 265 39.11 -50.62 -16.72
CA LEU A 265 40.50 -50.45 -16.31
C LEU A 265 41.29 -49.27 -16.90
N LEU A 266 41.51 -48.29 -16.13
CA LEU A 266 42.80 -47.94 -15.49
C LEU A 266 42.63 -46.70 -14.67
#